data_1721bbce06e2966f4188fc6d800efce9
#
_entry.id   1721bbce06e2966f4188fc6d800efce9
#
_cell.length_a   1.000
_cell.length_b   1.000
_cell.length_c   1.000
_cell.angle_alpha   90.00
_cell.angle_beta   90.00
_cell.angle_gamma   90.00
#
_symmetry.space_group_name_H-M   'P 1'
#
loop_
_entity.id
_entity.type
_entity.pdbx_description
1 polymer ?
#
loop_
_entity_poly.entity_id
_entity_poly.type
_entity_poly.pdbx_seq_one_letter_code
_entity_poly.pdbx_strand_id
1 'polypeptide(L)'
;MANFVRKLWEARLIENYNEVSVLGLMTTAPASMTAEAIVFNKLATGAIKDYEGNIDWSDVDTVPVTMLFDFKKYFADKVGDIEAAQTNIELIDAFAAAQMAQMSELVDTYAYAKFAAGAGTKVADKAITAAEDMYDAIVDLGVEMGKKKVPVSNRYVVIGWDALGMLEKDKRFTHNPDVLANGIVNGQKINGMTIVVSANAPANTILGIHKGAVGFGTQINELEGMRLQNAFADGVRGLTVAGAVVLNADGVAATTYTIQ
;
A
#
# COMPACT_ATOMS: atom_id res chain seq x y z
N MET A 1 -0.91 25.95 27.07
CA MET A 1 0.29 25.62 26.29
C MET A 1 0.31 24.17 25.82
N ALA A 2 -0.13 23.21 26.60
CA ALA A 2 -0.18 21.78 26.20
C ALA A 2 -0.99 21.50 24.90
N ASN A 3 -2.10 22.22 24.69
CA ASN A 3 -2.94 22.05 23.51
C ASN A 3 -2.31 22.55 22.19
N PHE A 4 -1.38 23.49 22.24
CA PHE A 4 -0.71 24.01 21.04
C PHE A 4 0.36 23.02 20.55
N VAL A 5 1.14 22.46 21.45
CA VAL A 5 2.15 21.45 21.12
C VAL A 5 1.49 20.21 20.52
N ARG A 6 0.40 19.73 21.09
CA ARG A 6 -0.37 18.58 20.60
C ARG A 6 -0.85 18.76 19.15
N LYS A 7 -1.42 19.92 18.81
CA LYS A 7 -1.91 20.21 17.45
C LYS A 7 -0.77 20.28 16.43
N LEU A 8 0.38 20.80 16.83
CA LEU A 8 1.54 20.92 15.96
C LEU A 8 2.13 19.54 15.62
N TRP A 9 2.23 18.66 16.59
CA TRP A 9 2.67 17.28 16.40
C TRP A 9 1.74 16.48 15.49
N GLU A 10 0.45 16.56 15.73
CA GLU A 10 -0.55 15.86 14.93
C GLU A 10 -0.50 16.27 13.46
N ALA A 11 -0.44 17.57 13.18
CA ALA A 11 -0.34 18.09 11.81
C ALA A 11 0.95 17.63 11.11
N ARG A 12 2.07 17.62 11.80
CA ARG A 12 3.37 17.23 11.23
C ARG A 12 3.46 15.73 10.98
N LEU A 13 2.95 14.92 11.88
CA LEU A 13 2.87 13.48 11.71
C LEU A 13 2.03 13.11 10.48
N ILE A 14 0.88 13.72 10.29
CA ILE A 14 0.00 13.48 9.14
C ILE A 14 0.69 13.85 7.82
N GLU A 15 1.36 15.00 7.78
CA GLU A 15 2.05 15.48 6.57
C GLU A 15 3.17 14.52 6.15
N ASN A 16 4.04 14.12 7.05
CA ASN A 16 5.12 13.19 6.75
C ASN A 16 4.61 11.81 6.31
N TYR A 17 3.53 11.34 6.92
CA TYR A 17 2.93 10.06 6.57
C TYR A 17 2.41 10.05 5.12
N ASN A 18 1.78 11.12 4.68
CA ASN A 18 1.25 11.21 3.32
C ASN A 18 2.31 11.30 2.22
N GLU A 19 3.49 11.83 2.54
CA GLU A 19 4.59 11.97 1.59
C GLU A 19 5.34 10.65 1.32
N VAL A 20 5.38 9.72 2.26
CA VAL A 20 6.20 8.50 2.18
C VAL A 20 5.46 7.34 1.54
N SER A 21 4.15 7.18 1.75
CA SER A 21 3.38 6.03 1.25
C SER A 21 2.83 6.24 -0.16
N VAL A 22 2.98 5.23 -1.02
CA VAL A 22 2.42 5.20 -2.40
C VAL A 22 1.04 4.55 -2.44
N LEU A 23 0.61 3.92 -1.36
CA LEU A 23 -0.65 3.17 -1.31
C LEU A 23 -1.86 3.99 -1.74
N GLY A 24 -1.92 5.27 -1.39
CA GLY A 24 -3.01 6.17 -1.77
C GLY A 24 -3.17 6.35 -3.29
N LEU A 25 -2.11 6.22 -4.08
CA LEU A 25 -2.17 6.28 -5.54
C LEU A 25 -2.70 4.99 -6.16
N MET A 26 -2.34 3.85 -5.57
CA MET A 26 -2.60 2.51 -6.11
C MET A 26 -3.89 1.88 -5.59
N THR A 27 -4.53 2.48 -4.59
CA THR A 27 -5.68 1.91 -3.91
C THR A 27 -6.90 2.82 -4.00
N THR A 28 -8.06 2.26 -3.70
CA THR A 28 -9.30 3.03 -3.54
C THR A 28 -9.50 3.34 -2.06
N ALA A 29 -9.56 4.63 -1.74
CA ALA A 29 -9.87 5.06 -0.39
C ALA A 29 -11.38 4.90 -0.11
N PRO A 30 -11.76 4.51 1.11
CA PRO A 30 -13.16 4.49 1.52
C PRO A 30 -13.72 5.92 1.67
N ALA A 31 -15.04 6.05 1.52
CA ALA A 31 -15.71 7.35 1.64
C ALA A 31 -15.71 7.92 3.08
N SER A 32 -15.53 7.07 4.09
CA SER A 32 -15.49 7.44 5.51
C SER A 32 -14.59 6.47 6.26
N MET A 33 -13.78 6.96 7.20
CA MET A 33 -12.83 6.16 7.99
C MET A 33 -13.14 6.21 9.49
N THR A 34 -14.36 6.51 9.87
CA THR A 34 -14.75 6.69 11.28
C THR A 34 -15.24 5.43 11.96
N ALA A 35 -15.51 4.36 11.21
CA ALA A 35 -16.02 3.09 11.72
C ALA A 35 -14.91 2.04 11.89
N GLU A 36 -15.11 1.05 12.77
CA GLU A 36 -14.19 -0.07 12.95
C GLU A 36 -14.10 -0.99 11.72
N ALA A 37 -15.13 -0.98 10.88
CA ALA A 37 -15.22 -1.74 9.65
C ALA A 37 -15.92 -0.92 8.57
N ILE A 38 -15.46 -1.08 7.34
CA ILE A 38 -16.04 -0.41 6.18
C ILE A 38 -16.52 -1.46 5.19
N VAL A 39 -17.75 -1.29 4.70
CA VAL A 39 -18.33 -2.18 3.74
C VAL A 39 -18.27 -1.54 2.35
N PHE A 40 -17.57 -2.19 1.44
CA PHE A 40 -17.61 -1.87 0.01
C PHE A 40 -18.65 -2.76 -0.66
N ASN A 41 -19.57 -2.17 -1.39
CA ASN A 41 -20.57 -2.93 -2.12
C ASN A 41 -20.08 -3.19 -3.56
N LYS A 42 -19.87 -4.46 -3.89
CA LYS A 42 -19.59 -4.91 -5.25
C LYS A 42 -20.92 -5.29 -5.92
N LEU A 43 -21.17 -4.74 -7.11
CA LEU A 43 -22.33 -5.15 -7.91
C LEU A 43 -22.13 -6.60 -8.38
N ALA A 44 -23.11 -7.45 -8.10
CA ALA A 44 -23.20 -8.74 -8.74
C ALA A 44 -23.77 -8.50 -10.16
N THR A 45 -23.04 -8.95 -11.17
CA THR A 45 -23.55 -8.91 -12.57
C THR A 45 -24.57 -10.02 -12.75
N GLY A 46 -25.81 -9.67 -13.07
CA GLY A 46 -26.83 -10.61 -13.46
C GLY A 46 -26.45 -11.38 -14.76
N ALA A 47 -27.03 -12.53 -14.96
CA ALA A 47 -26.83 -13.29 -16.20
C ALA A 47 -27.48 -12.56 -17.38
N ILE A 48 -26.73 -12.41 -18.48
CA ILE A 48 -27.29 -11.97 -19.76
C ILE A 48 -28.04 -13.17 -20.34
N LYS A 49 -29.33 -12.97 -20.67
CA LYS A 49 -30.19 -14.00 -21.21
C LYS A 49 -30.46 -13.72 -22.70
N ASP A 50 -30.63 -14.75 -23.48
CA ASP A 50 -31.08 -14.63 -24.87
C ASP A 50 -32.54 -14.16 -24.91
N TYR A 51 -32.87 -13.33 -25.89
CA TYR A 51 -34.20 -12.80 -26.04
C TYR A 51 -35.05 -13.75 -26.92
N GLU A 52 -36.00 -14.46 -26.31
CA GLU A 52 -36.91 -15.39 -26.97
C GLU A 52 -38.36 -14.82 -27.04
N GLY A 53 -38.52 -13.50 -27.02
CA GLY A 53 -39.83 -12.86 -27.11
C GLY A 53 -40.48 -12.53 -25.75
N ASN A 54 -39.89 -12.98 -24.67
CA ASN A 54 -40.28 -12.61 -23.28
C ASN A 54 -39.09 -12.10 -22.48
N ILE A 55 -39.33 -11.24 -21.49
CA ILE A 55 -38.30 -10.64 -20.62
C ILE A 55 -38.55 -11.10 -19.18
N ASP A 56 -37.63 -11.88 -18.65
CA ASP A 56 -37.62 -12.25 -17.24
C ASP A 56 -36.70 -11.29 -16.48
N TRP A 57 -37.25 -10.53 -15.53
CA TRP A 57 -36.53 -9.61 -14.69
C TRP A 57 -35.78 -10.36 -13.60
N SER A 58 -34.54 -9.96 -13.36
CA SER A 58 -33.72 -10.45 -12.23
C SER A 58 -33.43 -9.28 -11.29
N ASP A 59 -33.40 -9.52 -10.01
CA ASP A 59 -33.00 -8.52 -9.02
C ASP A 59 -31.52 -8.23 -9.12
N VAL A 60 -31.13 -6.99 -8.83
CA VAL A 60 -29.73 -6.58 -8.76
C VAL A 60 -29.24 -6.82 -7.35
N ASP A 61 -28.36 -7.79 -7.19
CA ASP A 61 -27.72 -8.08 -5.91
C ASP A 61 -26.40 -7.33 -5.75
N THR A 62 -26.07 -7.01 -4.50
CA THR A 62 -24.77 -6.49 -4.12
C THR A 62 -24.05 -7.45 -3.19
N VAL A 63 -22.78 -7.71 -3.49
CA VAL A 63 -21.92 -8.52 -2.60
C VAL A 63 -21.12 -7.58 -1.72
N PRO A 64 -21.35 -7.56 -0.40
CA PRO A 64 -20.59 -6.72 0.51
C PRO A 64 -19.17 -7.30 0.70
N VAL A 65 -18.16 -6.44 0.57
CA VAL A 65 -16.76 -6.75 0.93
C VAL A 65 -16.39 -5.88 2.12
N THR A 66 -16.13 -6.50 3.24
CA THR A 66 -15.83 -5.78 4.48
C THR A 66 -14.32 -5.60 4.64
N MET A 67 -13.88 -4.36 4.79
CA MET A 67 -12.53 -4.00 5.20
C MET A 67 -12.52 -3.80 6.72
N LEU A 68 -11.68 -4.56 7.41
CA LEU A 68 -11.44 -4.40 8.83
C LEU A 68 -10.19 -3.57 9.06
N PHE A 69 -10.20 -2.74 10.09
CA PHE A 69 -9.02 -2.05 10.59
C PHE A 69 -8.30 -2.94 11.62
N ASP A 70 -7.64 -3.99 11.12
CA ASP A 70 -6.98 -5.01 11.95
C ASP A 70 -5.50 -4.72 12.21
N PHE A 71 -4.89 -3.80 11.46
CA PHE A 71 -3.56 -3.29 11.75
C PHE A 71 -3.66 -2.21 12.83
N LYS A 72 -3.13 -2.50 14.01
CA LYS A 72 -3.10 -1.57 15.14
C LYS A 72 -1.69 -1.53 15.72
N LYS A 73 -0.98 -0.42 15.53
CA LYS A 73 0.35 -0.21 16.06
C LYS A 73 0.42 1.12 16.81
N TYR A 74 1.15 1.12 17.92
CA TYR A 74 1.38 2.34 18.68
C TYR A 74 2.88 2.57 18.87
N PHE A 75 3.24 3.82 19.09
CA PHE A 75 4.51 4.20 19.65
C PHE A 75 4.30 5.01 20.93
N ALA A 76 5.23 4.90 21.86
CA ALA A 76 5.22 5.64 23.10
C ALA A 76 6.66 5.91 23.53
N ASP A 77 7.07 7.15 23.45
CA ASP A 77 8.42 7.58 23.72
C ASP A 77 8.43 8.68 24.80
N LYS A 78 9.52 8.75 25.55
CA LYS A 78 9.69 9.75 26.60
C LYS A 78 10.95 10.58 26.31
N VAL A 79 10.84 11.88 26.52
CA VAL A 79 11.95 12.81 26.47
C VAL A 79 12.20 13.34 27.87
N GLY A 80 13.37 13.05 28.44
CA GLY A 80 13.75 13.52 29.78
C GLY A 80 13.98 15.04 29.80
N ASP A 81 13.65 15.70 30.92
CA ASP A 81 13.84 17.15 31.06
C ASP A 81 15.31 17.58 30.89
N ILE A 82 16.25 16.74 31.30
CA ILE A 82 17.68 16.97 31.14
C ILE A 82 18.07 16.90 29.66
N GLU A 83 17.53 15.95 28.95
CA GLU A 83 17.75 15.78 27.49
C GLU A 83 17.06 16.90 26.72
N ALA A 84 15.85 17.28 27.10
CA ALA A 84 15.08 18.36 26.49
C ALA A 84 15.77 19.71 26.65
N ALA A 85 16.42 19.97 27.80
CA ALA A 85 17.18 21.21 28.04
C ALA A 85 18.47 21.30 27.21
N GLN A 86 19.00 20.17 26.75
CA GLN A 86 20.20 20.05 25.92
C GLN A 86 19.88 19.85 24.43
N THR A 87 18.61 19.56 24.10
CA THR A 87 18.17 19.16 22.76
C THR A 87 17.51 20.35 22.07
N ASN A 88 17.98 20.66 20.88
CA ASN A 88 17.39 21.67 20.03
C ASN A 88 16.02 21.15 19.47
N ILE A 89 15.07 22.05 19.21
CA ILE A 89 13.74 21.73 18.64
C ILE A 89 13.85 20.89 17.36
N GLU A 90 14.94 21.05 16.59
CA GLU A 90 15.22 20.29 15.38
C GLU A 90 15.34 18.77 15.59
N LEU A 91 15.79 18.31 16.77
CA LEU A 91 15.89 16.87 17.09
C LEU A 91 14.52 16.23 17.31
N ILE A 92 13.58 16.95 17.88
CA ILE A 92 12.19 16.48 18.06
C ILE A 92 11.52 16.28 16.70
N ASP A 93 11.78 17.20 15.77
CA ASP A 93 11.24 17.12 14.41
C ASP A 93 11.84 15.95 13.62
N ALA A 94 13.15 15.74 13.73
CA ALA A 94 13.83 14.61 13.11
C ALA A 94 13.35 13.26 13.67
N PHE A 95 13.12 13.21 14.98
CA PHE A 95 12.57 12.02 15.64
C PHE A 95 11.14 11.70 15.16
N ALA A 96 10.28 12.72 15.10
CA ALA A 96 8.92 12.57 14.58
C ALA A 96 8.93 12.05 13.14
N ALA A 97 9.79 12.60 12.29
CA ALA A 97 9.94 12.16 10.90
C ALA A 97 10.40 10.69 10.82
N ALA A 98 11.36 10.29 11.65
CA ALA A 98 11.85 8.92 11.68
C ALA A 98 10.76 7.92 12.14
N GLN A 99 10.01 8.25 13.19
CA GLN A 99 8.90 7.42 13.67
C GLN A 99 7.79 7.27 12.62
N MET A 100 7.49 8.34 11.91
CA MET A 100 6.50 8.31 10.84
C MET A 100 6.97 7.49 9.64
N ALA A 101 8.25 7.56 9.27
CA ALA A 101 8.81 6.71 8.24
C ALA A 101 8.68 5.23 8.60
N GLN A 102 9.05 4.84 9.82
CA GLN A 102 8.88 3.47 10.30
C GLN A 102 7.42 3.01 10.30
N MET A 103 6.50 3.87 10.74
CA MET A 103 5.09 3.54 10.75
C MET A 103 4.55 3.35 9.33
N SER A 104 4.95 4.19 8.38
CA SER A 104 4.62 4.06 6.97
C SER A 104 5.13 2.75 6.38
N GLU A 105 6.38 2.36 6.64
CA GLU A 105 6.96 1.09 6.21
C GLU A 105 6.17 -0.12 6.72
N LEU A 106 5.78 -0.10 8.00
CA LEU A 106 4.98 -1.17 8.58
C LEU A 106 3.59 -1.27 7.97
N VAL A 107 2.96 -0.14 7.67
CA VAL A 107 1.64 -0.09 7.01
C VAL A 107 1.74 -0.56 5.57
N ASP A 108 2.77 -0.15 4.83
CA ASP A 108 2.99 -0.60 3.45
C ASP A 108 3.24 -2.12 3.39
N THR A 109 4.11 -2.63 4.27
CA THR A 109 4.36 -4.07 4.39
C THR A 109 3.08 -4.86 4.68
N TYR A 110 2.26 -4.38 5.62
CA TYR A 110 0.97 -4.99 5.94
C TYR A 110 0.03 -4.98 4.73
N ALA A 111 -0.12 -3.84 4.06
CA ALA A 111 -1.04 -3.71 2.92
C ALA A 111 -0.62 -4.60 1.75
N TYR A 112 0.67 -4.60 1.37
CA TYR A 112 1.18 -5.46 0.30
C TYR A 112 1.01 -6.94 0.63
N ALA A 113 1.26 -7.36 1.88
CA ALA A 113 1.02 -8.74 2.31
C ALA A 113 -0.44 -9.14 2.19
N LYS A 114 -1.38 -8.27 2.58
CA LYS A 114 -2.83 -8.49 2.42
C LYS A 114 -3.22 -8.61 0.95
N PHE A 115 -2.70 -7.74 0.08
CA PHE A 115 -2.99 -7.78 -1.35
C PHE A 115 -2.42 -9.04 -2.01
N ALA A 116 -1.20 -9.43 -1.68
CA ALA A 116 -0.59 -10.66 -2.18
C ALA A 116 -1.36 -11.92 -1.73
N ALA A 117 -1.79 -11.96 -0.47
CA ALA A 117 -2.60 -13.07 0.06
C ALA A 117 -3.96 -13.16 -0.62
N GLY A 118 -4.60 -12.02 -0.91
CA GLY A 118 -5.90 -11.92 -1.57
C GLY A 118 -5.87 -11.96 -3.09
N ALA A 119 -4.70 -12.15 -3.72
CA ALA A 119 -4.57 -12.22 -5.17
C ALA A 119 -5.38 -13.38 -5.75
N GLY A 120 -6.28 -13.08 -6.70
CA GLY A 120 -7.11 -14.07 -7.38
C GLY A 120 -6.37 -14.82 -8.49
N THR A 121 -5.26 -14.26 -8.97
CA THR A 121 -4.36 -14.90 -9.93
C THR A 121 -3.01 -15.09 -9.29
N LYS A 122 -2.64 -16.34 -9.02
CA LYS A 122 -1.30 -16.73 -8.57
C LYS A 122 -0.61 -17.41 -9.73
N VAL A 123 0.35 -16.71 -10.32
CA VAL A 123 1.20 -17.28 -11.37
C VAL A 123 2.27 -18.14 -10.70
N ALA A 124 2.64 -19.24 -11.36
CA ALA A 124 3.64 -20.16 -10.85
C ALA A 124 4.99 -19.46 -10.57
N ASP A 125 5.73 -19.99 -9.61
CA ASP A 125 7.06 -19.52 -9.28
C ASP A 125 7.98 -19.47 -10.51
N LYS A 126 8.72 -18.37 -10.67
CA LYS A 126 9.61 -18.15 -11.81
C LYS A 126 11.06 -18.23 -11.35
N ALA A 127 11.83 -19.16 -11.95
CA ALA A 127 13.28 -19.14 -11.83
C ALA A 127 13.84 -18.02 -12.72
N ILE A 128 14.54 -17.07 -12.10
CA ILE A 128 15.20 -15.95 -12.77
C ILE A 128 16.69 -16.27 -12.90
N THR A 129 17.08 -16.69 -14.09
CA THR A 129 18.47 -17.05 -14.42
C THR A 129 19.15 -15.95 -15.24
N ALA A 130 18.37 -15.21 -16.00
CA ALA A 130 18.81 -14.09 -16.81
C ALA A 130 17.98 -12.83 -16.51
N ALA A 131 18.52 -11.67 -16.89
CA ALA A 131 17.81 -10.39 -16.73
C ALA A 131 16.47 -10.36 -17.48
N GLU A 132 16.42 -11.02 -18.63
CA GLU A 132 15.25 -11.12 -19.51
C GLU A 132 14.08 -11.86 -18.84
N ASP A 133 14.36 -12.82 -17.97
CA ASP A 133 13.34 -13.61 -17.26
C ASP A 133 12.47 -12.75 -16.32
N MET A 134 13.07 -11.72 -15.71
CA MET A 134 12.34 -10.80 -14.84
C MET A 134 11.34 -9.95 -15.63
N TYR A 135 11.76 -9.44 -16.79
CA TYR A 135 10.89 -8.69 -17.68
C TYR A 135 9.72 -9.56 -18.17
N ASP A 136 10.01 -10.79 -18.57
CA ASP A 136 9.01 -11.75 -19.05
C ASP A 136 8.04 -12.16 -17.94
N ALA A 137 8.50 -12.29 -16.70
CA ALA A 137 7.63 -12.55 -15.56
C ALA A 137 6.59 -11.44 -15.33
N ILE A 138 7.00 -10.18 -15.48
CA ILE A 138 6.08 -9.04 -15.37
C ILE A 138 5.11 -8.98 -16.56
N VAL A 139 5.59 -9.28 -17.76
CA VAL A 139 4.73 -9.35 -18.96
C VAL A 139 3.68 -10.44 -18.80
N ASP A 140 4.07 -11.63 -18.37
CA ASP A 140 3.16 -12.77 -18.12
C ASP A 140 2.09 -12.41 -17.09
N LEU A 141 2.48 -11.72 -16.01
CA LEU A 141 1.54 -11.23 -15.00
C LEU A 141 0.49 -10.29 -15.62
N GLY A 142 0.93 -9.36 -16.47
CA GLY A 142 0.05 -8.44 -17.18
C GLY A 142 -0.88 -9.14 -18.18
N VAL A 143 -0.41 -10.23 -18.82
CA VAL A 143 -1.21 -11.07 -19.71
C VAL A 143 -2.32 -11.79 -18.93
N GLU A 144 -1.99 -12.36 -17.76
CA GLU A 144 -2.99 -13.03 -16.92
C GLU A 144 -4.06 -12.03 -16.43
N MET A 145 -3.68 -10.81 -16.03
CA MET A 145 -4.64 -9.75 -15.72
C MET A 145 -5.51 -9.39 -16.94
N GLY A 146 -4.93 -9.40 -18.14
CA GLY A 146 -5.65 -9.16 -19.39
C GLY A 146 -6.69 -10.25 -19.69
N LYS A 147 -6.35 -11.54 -19.50
CA LYS A 147 -7.27 -12.67 -19.64
C LYS A 147 -8.48 -12.55 -18.69
N LYS A 148 -8.29 -11.95 -17.52
CA LYS A 148 -9.36 -11.66 -16.56
C LYS A 148 -10.15 -10.37 -16.87
N LYS A 149 -9.91 -9.76 -18.03
CA LYS A 149 -10.57 -8.52 -18.49
C LYS A 149 -10.36 -7.31 -17.57
N VAL A 150 -9.28 -7.29 -16.81
CA VAL A 150 -8.92 -6.13 -16.00
C VAL A 150 -8.59 -4.95 -16.92
N PRO A 151 -9.08 -3.71 -16.69
CA PRO A 151 -8.73 -2.56 -17.51
C PRO A 151 -7.22 -2.30 -17.53
N VAL A 152 -6.68 -1.86 -18.66
CA VAL A 152 -5.24 -1.56 -18.79
C VAL A 152 -4.86 -0.27 -18.05
N SER A 153 -5.79 0.67 -17.91
CA SER A 153 -5.60 1.91 -17.15
C SER A 153 -5.46 1.61 -15.66
N ASN A 154 -4.68 2.43 -14.96
CA ASN A 154 -4.50 2.34 -13.50
C ASN A 154 -4.03 0.96 -13.00
N ARG A 155 -3.21 0.28 -13.80
CA ARG A 155 -2.48 -0.90 -13.37
C ARG A 155 -1.12 -0.50 -12.82
N TYR A 156 -0.75 -1.12 -11.73
CA TYR A 156 0.54 -0.95 -11.07
C TYR A 156 1.17 -2.32 -10.87
N VAL A 157 2.49 -2.37 -10.93
CA VAL A 157 3.26 -3.54 -10.54
C VAL A 157 4.23 -3.13 -9.44
N VAL A 158 4.13 -3.79 -8.29
CA VAL A 158 5.00 -3.57 -7.14
C VAL A 158 6.09 -4.63 -7.16
N ILE A 159 7.33 -4.20 -7.09
CA ILE A 159 8.53 -5.03 -7.13
C ILE A 159 9.52 -4.60 -6.05
N GLY A 160 10.39 -5.52 -5.64
CA GLY A 160 11.54 -5.22 -4.78
C GLY A 160 12.73 -4.62 -5.56
N TRP A 161 13.70 -4.10 -4.85
CA TRP A 161 14.93 -3.54 -5.44
C TRP A 161 15.75 -4.57 -6.23
N ASP A 162 15.76 -5.85 -5.78
CA ASP A 162 16.44 -6.94 -6.49
C ASP A 162 15.85 -7.16 -7.89
N ALA A 163 14.52 -7.11 -7.98
CA ALA A 163 13.80 -7.22 -9.26
C ALA A 163 14.10 -6.03 -10.17
N LEU A 164 14.14 -4.81 -9.63
CA LEU A 164 14.54 -3.64 -10.41
C LEU A 164 15.96 -3.77 -10.93
N GLY A 165 16.92 -4.21 -10.09
CA GLY A 165 18.30 -4.42 -10.51
C GLY A 165 18.46 -5.45 -11.64
N MET A 166 17.57 -6.45 -11.71
CA MET A 166 17.51 -7.37 -12.85
C MET A 166 16.92 -6.71 -14.08
N LEU A 167 15.86 -5.91 -13.95
CA LEU A 167 15.26 -5.17 -15.07
C LEU A 167 16.23 -4.18 -15.70
N GLU A 168 17.05 -3.49 -14.93
CA GLU A 168 18.04 -2.55 -15.42
C GLU A 168 19.11 -3.19 -16.30
N LYS A 169 19.35 -4.50 -16.14
CA LYS A 169 20.27 -5.28 -16.98
C LYS A 169 19.63 -5.73 -18.29
N ASP A 170 18.32 -5.71 -18.41
CA ASP A 170 17.59 -6.10 -19.62
C ASP A 170 17.65 -4.98 -20.67
N LYS A 171 18.04 -5.31 -21.89
CA LYS A 171 18.14 -4.36 -23.01
C LYS A 171 16.79 -3.79 -23.45
N ARG A 172 15.67 -4.47 -23.13
CA ARG A 172 14.30 -4.03 -23.42
C ARG A 172 13.82 -2.96 -22.44
N PHE A 173 14.46 -2.87 -21.30
CA PHE A 173 14.22 -1.85 -20.28
C PHE A 173 15.24 -0.72 -20.43
N THR A 174 14.87 0.52 -20.14
CA THR A 174 15.79 1.66 -20.22
C THR A 174 16.87 1.52 -19.16
N HIS A 175 18.14 1.57 -19.59
CA HIS A 175 19.26 1.67 -18.66
C HIS A 175 19.17 2.98 -17.89
N ASN A 176 19.36 2.90 -16.59
CA ASN A 176 19.30 4.05 -15.68
C ASN A 176 17.90 4.68 -15.56
N PRO A 177 16.91 3.94 -15.05
CA PRO A 177 15.57 4.47 -14.82
C PRO A 177 15.59 5.53 -13.70
N ASP A 178 14.80 6.58 -13.88
CA ASP A 178 14.58 7.60 -12.84
C ASP A 178 13.55 7.10 -11.86
N VAL A 179 13.99 6.74 -10.65
CA VAL A 179 13.12 6.31 -9.55
C VAL A 179 12.81 7.50 -8.66
N LEU A 180 11.55 7.88 -8.63
CA LEU A 180 11.09 8.98 -7.77
C LEU A 180 11.16 8.60 -6.29
N ALA A 181 11.17 9.59 -5.41
CA ALA A 181 11.24 9.41 -3.96
C ALA A 181 10.12 8.50 -3.37
N ASN A 182 9.00 8.40 -4.07
CA ASN A 182 7.89 7.52 -3.74
C ASN A 182 8.00 6.10 -4.36
N GLY A 183 9.15 5.74 -4.95
CA GLY A 183 9.38 4.44 -5.54
C GLY A 183 8.76 4.22 -6.94
N ILE A 184 8.09 5.21 -7.53
CA ILE A 184 7.55 5.10 -8.88
C ILE A 184 8.68 5.28 -9.90
N VAL A 185 8.78 4.35 -10.85
CA VAL A 185 9.70 4.46 -11.98
C VAL A 185 9.09 5.38 -13.02
N ASN A 186 9.74 6.54 -13.23
CA ASN A 186 9.24 7.59 -14.09
C ASN A 186 9.36 7.21 -15.58
N GLY A 187 8.27 7.40 -16.32
CA GLY A 187 8.25 7.22 -17.77
C GLY A 187 8.30 5.77 -18.27
N GLN A 188 8.48 4.79 -17.40
CA GLN A 188 8.58 3.37 -17.77
C GLN A 188 7.29 2.61 -17.42
N LYS A 189 6.81 1.83 -18.37
CA LYS A 189 5.67 0.93 -18.20
C LYS A 189 5.94 -0.40 -18.87
N ILE A 190 5.64 -1.49 -18.20
CA ILE A 190 5.69 -2.84 -18.78
C ILE A 190 4.25 -3.33 -18.91
N ASN A 191 3.85 -3.70 -20.12
CA ASN A 191 2.48 -4.18 -20.41
C ASN A 191 1.37 -3.24 -19.87
N GLY A 192 1.59 -1.93 -19.95
CA GLY A 192 0.65 -0.90 -19.47
C GLY A 192 0.64 -0.69 -17.96
N MET A 193 1.44 -1.44 -17.19
CA MET A 193 1.56 -1.32 -15.74
C MET A 193 2.63 -0.29 -15.38
N THR A 194 2.29 0.60 -14.46
CA THR A 194 3.26 1.53 -13.85
C THR A 194 4.06 0.78 -12.79
N ILE A 195 5.39 0.88 -12.87
CA ILE A 195 6.29 0.18 -11.97
C ILE A 195 6.44 0.98 -10.68
N VAL A 196 6.27 0.30 -9.56
CA VAL A 196 6.50 0.83 -8.22
C VAL A 196 7.52 -0.05 -7.53
N VAL A 197 8.61 0.55 -7.10
CA VAL A 197 9.67 -0.13 -6.37
C VAL A 197 9.53 0.17 -4.90
N SER A 198 9.48 -0.86 -4.08
CA SER A 198 9.35 -0.70 -2.63
C SER A 198 10.17 -1.77 -1.91
N ALA A 199 10.94 -1.34 -0.90
CA ALA A 199 11.62 -2.26 0.01
C ALA A 199 10.61 -3.04 0.90
N ASN A 200 9.39 -2.51 1.05
CA ASN A 200 8.32 -3.08 1.86
C ASN A 200 7.48 -4.11 1.08
N ALA A 201 7.77 -4.31 -0.22
CA ALA A 201 7.15 -5.36 -1.01
C ALA A 201 7.44 -6.74 -0.42
N PRO A 202 6.51 -7.71 -0.51
CA PRO A 202 6.79 -9.08 -0.06
C PRO A 202 8.02 -9.63 -0.77
N ALA A 203 8.92 -10.24 -0.01
CA ALA A 203 10.18 -10.75 -0.53
C ALA A 203 9.93 -11.70 -1.73
N ASN A 204 10.76 -11.57 -2.76
CA ASN A 204 10.72 -12.42 -3.93
C ASN A 204 9.33 -12.50 -4.61
N THR A 205 8.56 -11.40 -4.55
CA THR A 205 7.21 -11.38 -5.08
C THR A 205 7.02 -10.19 -6.03
N ILE A 206 6.45 -10.45 -7.19
CA ILE A 206 5.95 -9.43 -8.11
C ILE A 206 4.44 -9.35 -7.91
N LEU A 207 3.94 -8.17 -7.60
CA LEU A 207 2.54 -7.96 -7.28
C LEU A 207 1.91 -6.97 -8.28
N GLY A 208 1.03 -7.47 -9.14
CA GLY A 208 0.23 -6.66 -10.07
C GLY A 208 -1.09 -6.25 -9.43
N ILE A 209 -1.39 -4.96 -9.45
CA ILE A 209 -2.56 -4.38 -8.80
C ILE A 209 -3.29 -3.44 -9.77
N HIS A 210 -4.60 -3.58 -9.86
CA HIS A 210 -5.47 -2.58 -10.46
C HIS A 210 -6.09 -1.72 -9.34
N LYS A 211 -6.02 -0.39 -9.46
CA LYS A 211 -6.46 0.55 -8.43
C LYS A 211 -7.87 0.27 -7.88
N GLY A 212 -8.81 -0.02 -8.76
CA GLY A 212 -10.19 -0.33 -8.38
C GLY A 212 -10.40 -1.70 -7.74
N ALA A 213 -9.36 -2.54 -7.68
CA ALA A 213 -9.45 -3.89 -7.15
C ALA A 213 -9.07 -3.99 -5.67
N VAL A 214 -8.46 -2.96 -5.10
CA VAL A 214 -7.98 -2.94 -3.73
C VAL A 214 -8.49 -1.72 -2.98
N GLY A 215 -8.84 -1.90 -1.73
CA GLY A 215 -9.22 -0.85 -0.80
C GLY A 215 -8.17 -0.72 0.30
N PHE A 216 -7.84 0.50 0.66
CA PHE A 216 -6.91 0.82 1.72
C PHE A 216 -7.38 2.08 2.45
N GLY A 217 -7.24 2.09 3.77
CA GLY A 217 -7.51 3.25 4.59
C GLY A 217 -6.64 3.25 5.83
N THR A 218 -6.21 4.43 6.22
CA THR A 218 -5.46 4.65 7.46
C THR A 218 -6.22 5.60 8.36
N GLN A 219 -6.08 5.39 9.64
CA GLN A 219 -6.69 6.20 10.67
C GLN A 219 -5.65 6.43 11.77
N ILE A 220 -5.36 7.70 12.06
CA ILE A 220 -4.59 8.07 13.25
C ILE A 220 -5.62 8.41 14.31
N ASN A 221 -5.81 7.51 15.27
CA ASN A 221 -6.84 7.68 16.27
C ASN A 221 -6.46 8.69 17.33
N GLU A 222 -5.20 8.71 17.74
CA GLU A 222 -4.78 9.58 18.82
C GLU A 222 -3.28 9.85 18.79
N LEU A 223 -2.92 11.11 18.88
CA LEU A 223 -1.56 11.55 19.20
C LEU A 223 -1.65 12.39 20.46
N GLU A 224 -1.00 11.94 21.52
CA GLU A 224 -1.10 12.58 22.83
C GLU A 224 0.29 12.85 23.40
N GLY A 225 0.52 14.10 23.77
CA GLY A 225 1.65 14.51 24.59
C GLY A 225 1.21 14.65 26.05
N MET A 226 1.92 14.02 26.97
CA MET A 226 1.59 14.09 28.39
C MET A 226 2.84 14.25 29.25
N ARG A 227 2.69 14.94 30.39
CA ARG A 227 3.69 14.93 31.44
C ARG A 227 3.63 13.62 32.20
N LEU A 228 4.75 12.91 32.30
CA LEU A 228 4.82 11.66 33.06
C LEU A 228 4.79 11.92 34.56
N GLN A 229 3.94 11.17 35.28
CA GLN A 229 3.79 11.33 36.74
C GLN A 229 4.97 10.77 37.53
N ASN A 230 5.65 9.75 37.00
CA ASN A 230 6.71 9.01 37.70
C ASN A 230 8.12 9.34 37.19
N ALA A 231 8.27 10.36 36.32
CA ALA A 231 9.56 10.79 35.78
C ALA A 231 9.51 12.27 35.45
N PHE A 232 10.66 12.93 35.58
CA PHE A 232 10.84 14.29 35.06
C PHE A 232 11.05 14.21 33.54
N ALA A 233 9.97 13.95 32.82
CA ALA A 233 9.97 13.72 31.40
C ALA A 233 8.59 13.99 30.79
N ASP A 234 8.59 14.41 29.53
CA ASP A 234 7.40 14.47 28.71
C ASP A 234 7.31 13.22 27.84
N GLY A 235 6.13 12.63 27.78
CA GLY A 235 5.84 11.47 26.94
C GLY A 235 5.02 11.87 25.73
N VAL A 236 5.35 11.27 24.58
CA VAL A 236 4.54 11.36 23.36
C VAL A 236 4.13 9.94 22.96
N ARG A 237 2.85 9.75 22.73
CA ARG A 237 2.31 8.48 22.25
C ARG A 237 1.40 8.68 21.06
N GLY A 238 1.44 7.76 20.12
CA GLY A 238 0.55 7.75 18.97
C GLY A 238 0.08 6.36 18.63
N LEU A 239 -1.13 6.25 18.12
CA LEU A 239 -1.75 5.02 17.66
C LEU A 239 -2.11 5.15 16.18
N THR A 240 -1.63 4.23 15.35
CA THR A 240 -2.02 4.13 13.95
C THR A 240 -2.83 2.87 13.73
N VAL A 241 -3.98 3.06 13.11
CA VAL A 241 -4.88 1.99 12.71
C VAL A 241 -5.03 2.01 11.20
N ALA A 242 -4.82 0.87 10.56
CA ALA A 242 -4.95 0.72 9.12
C ALA A 242 -5.76 -0.51 8.75
N GLY A 243 -6.41 -0.45 7.60
CA GLY A 243 -7.14 -1.55 7.00
C GLY A 243 -6.78 -1.69 5.52
N ALA A 244 -6.66 -2.91 5.05
CA ALA A 244 -6.44 -3.25 3.66
C ALA A 244 -7.31 -4.43 3.24
N VAL A 245 -7.89 -4.37 2.06
CA VAL A 245 -8.77 -5.43 1.55
C VAL A 245 -8.66 -5.53 0.03
N VAL A 246 -8.79 -6.75 -0.48
CA VAL A 246 -8.97 -6.98 -1.92
C VAL A 246 -10.48 -6.97 -2.23
N LEU A 247 -10.91 -5.97 -3.00
CA LEU A 247 -12.30 -5.76 -3.41
C LEU A 247 -12.67 -6.68 -4.57
N ASN A 248 -11.73 -6.88 -5.49
CA ASN A 248 -11.90 -7.77 -6.62
C ASN A 248 -10.62 -8.58 -6.85
N ALA A 249 -10.67 -9.86 -6.49
CA ALA A 249 -9.53 -10.76 -6.58
C ALA A 249 -8.96 -10.88 -8.00
N ASP A 250 -9.79 -10.80 -9.05
CA ASP A 250 -9.33 -10.85 -10.45
C ASP A 250 -8.45 -9.67 -10.84
N GLY A 251 -8.57 -8.54 -10.16
CA GLY A 251 -7.76 -7.34 -10.38
C GLY A 251 -6.44 -7.32 -9.64
N VAL A 252 -6.10 -8.39 -8.91
CA VAL A 252 -4.83 -8.57 -8.22
C VAL A 252 -4.18 -9.87 -8.65
N ALA A 253 -2.96 -9.78 -9.11
CA ALA A 253 -2.16 -10.93 -9.54
C ALA A 253 -0.83 -10.94 -8.81
N ALA A 254 -0.36 -12.09 -8.41
CA ALA A 254 0.93 -12.25 -7.75
C ALA A 254 1.71 -13.43 -8.36
N THR A 255 3.03 -13.25 -8.48
CA THR A 255 3.96 -14.33 -8.80
C THR A 255 5.15 -14.25 -7.87
N THR A 256 5.63 -15.40 -7.42
CA THR A 256 6.89 -15.50 -6.71
C THR A 256 8.02 -15.78 -7.69
N TYR A 257 9.25 -15.41 -7.33
CA TYR A 257 10.43 -15.67 -8.14
C TYR A 257 11.61 -16.09 -7.28
N THR A 258 12.55 -16.80 -7.89
CA THR A 258 13.81 -17.18 -7.24
C THR A 258 14.95 -16.79 -8.17
N ILE A 259 15.86 -15.94 -7.70
CA ILE A 259 17.07 -15.56 -8.46
C ILE A 259 18.12 -16.67 -8.25
N GLN A 260 18.65 -17.18 -9.36
CA GLN A 260 19.67 -18.25 -9.40
C GLN A 260 21.00 -17.71 -9.91
#